data_925240c9011379a2ce9e768e49999e44
#
_entry.id   925240c9011379a2ce9e768e49999e44
#
_cell.length_a   1.000
_cell.length_b   1.000
_cell.length_c   1.000
_cell.angle_alpha   90.00
_cell.angle_beta   90.00
_cell.angle_gamma   90.00
#
_symmetry.space_group_name_H-M   'P 1'
#
loop_
_entity.id
_entity.type
_entity.pdbx_description
1 polymer ?
#
loop_
_entity_poly.entity_id
_entity_poly.type
_entity_poly.pdbx_seq_one_letter_code
_entity_poly.pdbx_strand_id
1 'polypeptide(L)'
;TTFLNKHFVKKSHNISVDELSHALELTDKAELSEENNILEGIIRFGGETVKEVMTSRLDMVDLDIRTSFKEVMQCIIENAYSRIPIYSGSRDNIKGVLYIKDLLPHVNKGDNFRWQSLIRPAYFVPETKMIDDLLGDFQANKIHIAIVVDEFGGTSGLVTMEDIIEEIVGEIHDEYDDEERTYVVLNDHTWIFEAKTQLTDFYKIAKVDEDEFEKVVGDADTLAGMLLEIKGEFPALHEKVTYHHYEFEVLEMDSRRILKVKFTILPKDMEGSEEKE
;
A
#
# COMPACT_ATOMS: atom_id res chain seq x y z
N THR A 1 -39.98 -50.59 -11.92
CA THR A 1 -38.66 -49.95 -12.08
C THR A 1 -38.77 -48.46 -12.43
N THR A 2 -39.66 -47.69 -11.73
CA THR A 2 -39.84 -46.26 -12.07
C THR A 2 -40.03 -45.41 -10.80
N PHE A 3 -39.31 -45.69 -9.70
CA PHE A 3 -39.55 -44.98 -8.43
C PHE A 3 -38.28 -44.49 -7.73
N LEU A 4 -37.12 -44.54 -8.39
CA LEU A 4 -35.82 -44.18 -7.74
C LEU A 4 -35.10 -42.95 -8.31
N ASN A 5 -35.75 -42.13 -9.14
CA ASN A 5 -35.08 -40.98 -9.77
C ASN A 5 -35.64 -39.61 -9.34
N LYS A 6 -36.19 -39.48 -8.11
CA LYS A 6 -36.80 -38.21 -7.67
C LYS A 6 -36.22 -37.58 -6.42
N HIS A 7 -34.99 -37.94 -6.00
CA HIS A 7 -34.41 -37.37 -4.79
C HIS A 7 -32.90 -37.03 -4.85
N PHE A 8 -32.39 -36.66 -6.01
CA PHE A 8 -31.10 -35.94 -6.10
C PHE A 8 -31.30 -34.57 -6.74
N VAL A 9 -32.08 -33.72 -6.06
CA VAL A 9 -31.88 -32.27 -6.20
C VAL A 9 -30.60 -31.97 -5.42
N LYS A 10 -29.46 -31.80 -6.12
CA LYS A 10 -28.28 -31.16 -5.58
C LYS A 10 -28.70 -29.78 -5.07
N LYS A 11 -28.90 -29.62 -3.75
CA LYS A 11 -28.75 -28.32 -3.11
C LYS A 11 -27.31 -27.89 -3.37
N SER A 12 -27.12 -26.96 -4.27
CA SER A 12 -25.92 -26.17 -4.25
C SER A 12 -25.93 -25.44 -2.90
N HIS A 13 -25.13 -25.89 -1.94
CA HIS A 13 -24.79 -25.09 -0.79
C HIS A 13 -23.99 -23.95 -1.37
N ASN A 14 -24.57 -22.79 -1.50
CA ASN A 14 -23.84 -21.55 -1.53
C ASN A 14 -23.28 -21.41 -0.10
N ILE A 15 -22.01 -21.75 0.07
CA ILE A 15 -21.27 -21.46 1.30
C ILE A 15 -21.29 -19.94 1.41
N SER A 16 -21.82 -19.41 2.51
CA SER A 16 -21.78 -17.95 2.74
C SER A 16 -20.36 -17.55 3.10
N VAL A 17 -20.02 -16.28 2.85
CA VAL A 17 -18.72 -15.70 3.22
C VAL A 17 -18.45 -15.91 4.72
N ASP A 18 -19.49 -15.79 5.56
CA ASP A 18 -19.42 -16.02 7.01
C ASP A 18 -19.09 -17.49 7.37
N GLU A 19 -19.64 -18.46 6.62
CA GLU A 19 -19.33 -19.89 6.83
C GLU A 19 -17.89 -20.21 6.39
N LEU A 20 -17.36 -19.52 5.38
CA LEU A 20 -15.98 -19.65 4.91
C LEU A 20 -15.01 -19.03 5.92
N SER A 21 -15.30 -17.85 6.45
CA SER A 21 -14.50 -17.18 7.50
C SER A 21 -14.41 -18.06 8.75
N HIS A 22 -15.54 -18.64 9.18
CA HIS A 22 -15.55 -19.49 10.38
C HIS A 22 -14.82 -20.84 10.16
N ALA A 23 -14.79 -21.34 8.92
CA ALA A 23 -14.03 -22.54 8.58
C ALA A 23 -12.51 -22.28 8.58
N LEU A 24 -12.07 -21.09 8.15
CA LEU A 24 -10.68 -20.67 8.17
C LEU A 24 -10.15 -20.44 9.61
N GLU A 25 -10.95 -19.85 10.49
CA GLU A 25 -10.60 -19.69 11.91
C GLU A 25 -10.37 -21.03 12.63
N LEU A 26 -10.98 -22.12 12.14
CA LEU A 26 -10.85 -23.47 12.70
C LEU A 26 -9.69 -24.28 12.10
N THR A 27 -8.99 -23.75 11.10
CA THR A 27 -7.90 -24.46 10.44
C THR A 27 -6.57 -24.09 11.12
N ASP A 28 -5.79 -25.11 11.51
CA ASP A 28 -4.50 -24.94 12.20
C ASP A 28 -3.54 -24.11 11.33
N LYS A 29 -3.06 -22.97 11.85
CA LYS A 29 -2.25 -21.95 11.16
C LYS A 29 -0.89 -22.43 10.63
N ALA A 30 -0.53 -23.71 10.79
CA ALA A 30 0.83 -24.20 10.57
C ALA A 30 1.11 -24.82 9.19
N GLU A 31 0.10 -25.13 8.36
CA GLU A 31 0.33 -25.94 7.14
C GLU A 31 0.01 -25.29 5.78
N LEU A 32 -0.58 -24.07 5.73
CA LEU A 32 -1.06 -23.47 4.47
C LEU A 32 -0.87 -21.94 4.44
N SER A 33 0.37 -21.45 4.36
CA SER A 33 0.61 -20.01 4.51
C SER A 33 0.15 -19.16 3.29
N GLU A 34 0.39 -19.58 2.06
CA GLU A 34 0.02 -18.78 0.86
C GLU A 34 -1.43 -19.00 0.42
N GLU A 35 -1.91 -20.25 0.46
CA GLU A 35 -3.30 -20.55 0.07
C GLU A 35 -4.31 -19.93 1.05
N ASN A 36 -4.01 -19.85 2.34
CA ASN A 36 -4.83 -19.17 3.33
C ASN A 36 -4.88 -17.65 3.12
N ASN A 37 -3.77 -17.02 2.75
CA ASN A 37 -3.71 -15.59 2.47
C ASN A 37 -4.66 -15.20 1.31
N ILE A 38 -4.70 -16.00 0.25
CA ILE A 38 -5.61 -15.77 -0.88
C ILE A 38 -7.08 -15.93 -0.45
N LEU A 39 -7.38 -16.92 0.39
CA LEU A 39 -8.75 -17.15 0.89
C LEU A 39 -9.20 -16.01 1.82
N GLU A 40 -8.35 -15.55 2.71
CA GLU A 40 -8.58 -14.37 3.54
C GLU A 40 -8.76 -13.10 2.68
N GLY A 41 -7.91 -12.91 1.67
CA GLY A 41 -8.04 -11.83 0.70
C GLY A 41 -9.39 -11.83 -0.03
N ILE A 42 -9.86 -13.00 -0.50
CA ILE A 42 -11.18 -13.11 -1.16
C ILE A 42 -12.33 -12.75 -0.21
N ILE A 43 -12.23 -13.13 1.07
CA ILE A 43 -13.25 -12.82 2.07
C ILE A 43 -13.28 -11.31 2.32
N ARG A 44 -12.12 -10.69 2.50
CA ARG A 44 -11.95 -9.27 2.79
C ARG A 44 -12.38 -8.40 1.61
N PHE A 45 -11.96 -8.76 0.40
CA PHE A 45 -12.29 -8.10 -0.87
C PHE A 45 -13.78 -7.80 -1.07
N GLY A 46 -14.68 -8.69 -0.62
CA GLY A 46 -16.14 -8.49 -0.72
C GLY A 46 -16.70 -7.42 0.22
N GLY A 47 -15.90 -6.90 1.15
CA GLY A 47 -16.33 -5.92 2.17
C GLY A 47 -15.60 -4.58 2.10
N GLU A 48 -14.58 -4.45 1.26
CA GLU A 48 -13.71 -3.25 1.20
C GLU A 48 -14.23 -2.19 0.24
N THR A 49 -13.97 -0.94 0.58
CA THR A 49 -14.29 0.23 -0.22
C THR A 49 -13.06 0.77 -0.93
N VAL A 50 -13.27 1.56 -1.98
CA VAL A 50 -12.21 2.26 -2.72
C VAL A 50 -11.35 3.12 -1.79
N LYS A 51 -11.93 3.70 -0.72
CA LYS A 51 -11.21 4.51 0.24
C LYS A 51 -10.09 3.75 0.96
N GLU A 52 -10.31 2.47 1.23
CA GLU A 52 -9.39 1.60 1.98
C GLU A 52 -8.19 1.17 1.13
N VAL A 53 -8.37 1.11 -0.20
CA VAL A 53 -7.39 0.57 -1.15
C VAL A 53 -6.69 1.64 -1.99
N MET A 54 -7.27 2.85 -2.08
CA MET A 54 -6.75 3.91 -2.95
C MET A 54 -5.38 4.42 -2.54
N THR A 55 -4.57 4.79 -3.54
CA THR A 55 -3.42 5.68 -3.32
C THR A 55 -3.92 7.07 -2.98
N SER A 56 -3.53 7.57 -1.80
CA SER A 56 -3.94 8.90 -1.32
C SER A 56 -3.47 10.00 -2.26
N ARG A 57 -4.24 11.09 -2.34
CA ARG A 57 -3.87 12.33 -3.05
C ARG A 57 -2.48 12.85 -2.69
N LEU A 58 -2.01 12.61 -1.46
CA LEU A 58 -0.70 13.08 -1.00
C LEU A 58 0.45 12.32 -1.65
N ASP A 59 0.22 11.04 -1.97
CA ASP A 59 1.20 10.12 -2.52
C ASP A 59 1.05 9.93 -4.04
N MET A 60 -0.01 10.51 -4.61
CA MET A 60 -0.31 10.44 -6.04
C MET A 60 0.67 11.28 -6.85
N VAL A 61 1.29 10.67 -7.87
CA VAL A 61 2.05 11.38 -8.90
C VAL A 61 1.09 11.88 -9.97
N ASP A 62 1.02 13.19 -10.14
CA ASP A 62 0.19 13.88 -11.11
C ASP A 62 0.92 15.03 -11.80
N LEU A 63 0.42 15.52 -12.93
CA LEU A 63 1.05 16.60 -13.71
C LEU A 63 0.04 17.70 -14.04
N ASP A 64 0.49 18.96 -13.95
CA ASP A 64 -0.29 20.09 -14.48
C ASP A 64 -0.31 20.05 -16.01
N ILE A 65 -1.46 20.33 -16.62
CA ILE A 65 -1.63 20.35 -18.09
C ILE A 65 -0.68 21.36 -18.79
N ARG A 66 -0.13 22.30 -18.03
CA ARG A 66 0.82 23.33 -18.51
C ARG A 66 2.27 22.85 -18.47
N THR A 67 2.55 21.68 -17.88
CA THR A 67 3.90 21.11 -17.79
C THR A 67 4.50 20.93 -19.19
N SER A 68 5.78 21.28 -19.36
CA SER A 68 6.49 21.10 -20.64
C SER A 68 6.66 19.62 -20.99
N PHE A 69 6.79 19.31 -22.27
CA PHE A 69 6.97 17.92 -22.69
C PHE A 69 8.24 17.28 -22.12
N LYS A 70 9.29 18.06 -21.96
CA LYS A 70 10.54 17.61 -21.34
C LYS A 70 10.35 17.20 -19.88
N GLU A 71 9.64 18.00 -19.09
CA GLU A 71 9.34 17.70 -17.69
C GLU A 71 8.40 16.49 -17.56
N VAL A 72 7.43 16.34 -18.48
CA VAL A 72 6.59 15.13 -18.56
C VAL A 72 7.45 13.89 -18.77
N MET A 73 8.39 13.93 -19.71
CA MET A 73 9.30 12.80 -19.97
C MET A 73 10.21 12.50 -18.78
N GLN A 74 10.67 13.53 -18.08
CA GLN A 74 11.48 13.35 -16.88
C GLN A 74 10.67 12.68 -15.77
N CYS A 75 9.46 13.15 -15.49
CA CYS A 75 8.55 12.55 -14.50
C CYS A 75 8.28 11.06 -14.79
N ILE A 76 8.10 10.70 -16.07
CA ILE A 76 7.90 9.31 -16.49
C ILE A 76 9.11 8.44 -16.19
N ILE A 77 10.32 8.94 -16.46
CA ILE A 77 11.57 8.20 -16.23
C ILE A 77 11.82 8.02 -14.72
N GLU A 78 11.52 9.02 -13.92
CA GLU A 78 11.75 8.99 -12.47
C GLU A 78 10.77 8.07 -11.73
N ASN A 79 9.51 7.99 -12.19
CA ASN A 79 8.46 7.28 -11.45
C ASN A 79 8.03 5.96 -12.10
N ALA A 80 8.37 5.71 -13.36
CA ALA A 80 8.05 4.50 -14.12
C ALA A 80 6.55 4.09 -14.20
N TYR A 81 5.62 4.96 -13.82
CA TYR A 81 4.19 4.67 -13.84
C TYR A 81 3.63 4.59 -15.27
N SER A 82 2.75 3.65 -15.53
CA SER A 82 2.11 3.47 -16.86
C SER A 82 1.04 4.52 -17.18
N ARG A 83 0.46 5.16 -16.15
CA ARG A 83 -0.66 6.11 -16.27
C ARG A 83 -0.50 7.22 -15.25
N ILE A 84 -0.62 8.47 -15.68
CA ILE A 84 -0.44 9.65 -14.83
C ILE A 84 -1.66 10.55 -14.95
N PRO A 85 -2.35 10.89 -13.85
CA PRO A 85 -3.43 11.89 -13.83
C PRO A 85 -2.92 13.27 -14.24
N ILE A 86 -3.74 13.98 -15.00
CA ILE A 86 -3.44 15.34 -15.46
C ILE A 86 -4.49 16.30 -14.89
N TYR A 87 -4.03 17.32 -14.18
CA TYR A 87 -4.90 18.35 -13.62
C TYR A 87 -4.67 19.74 -14.25
N SER A 88 -5.52 20.69 -13.95
CA SER A 88 -5.37 22.08 -14.40
C SER A 88 -5.58 23.05 -13.25
N GLY A 89 -4.51 23.68 -12.79
CA GLY A 89 -4.49 24.68 -11.74
C GLY A 89 -4.66 24.12 -10.32
N SER A 90 -5.68 23.31 -10.06
CA SER A 90 -5.88 22.57 -8.80
C SER A 90 -5.91 21.07 -9.08
N ARG A 91 -5.39 20.28 -8.17
CA ARG A 91 -5.50 18.80 -8.17
C ARG A 91 -6.94 18.29 -8.12
N ASP A 92 -7.90 19.15 -7.71
CA ASP A 92 -9.33 18.83 -7.77
C ASP A 92 -9.91 18.93 -9.19
N ASN A 93 -9.18 19.58 -10.10
CA ASN A 93 -9.62 19.79 -11.48
C ASN A 93 -8.89 18.84 -12.43
N ILE A 94 -9.14 17.54 -12.29
CA ILE A 94 -8.56 16.52 -13.16
C ILE A 94 -9.12 16.66 -14.58
N LYS A 95 -8.23 16.73 -15.57
CA LYS A 95 -8.57 16.84 -17.00
C LYS A 95 -8.60 15.50 -17.71
N GLY A 96 -7.94 14.51 -17.15
CA GLY A 96 -7.87 13.17 -17.71
C GLY A 96 -6.65 12.41 -17.23
N VAL A 97 -6.30 11.36 -17.94
CA VAL A 97 -5.16 10.49 -17.66
C VAL A 97 -4.27 10.40 -18.89
N LEU A 98 -2.98 10.57 -18.70
CA LEU A 98 -1.96 10.37 -19.71
C LEU A 98 -1.45 8.94 -19.64
N TYR A 99 -1.53 8.21 -20.74
CA TYR A 99 -1.01 6.86 -20.89
C TYR A 99 0.40 6.91 -21.47
N ILE A 100 1.39 6.38 -20.78
CA ILE A 100 2.79 6.42 -21.23
C ILE A 100 2.97 5.75 -22.58
N LYS A 101 2.27 4.66 -22.85
CA LYS A 101 2.30 3.97 -24.14
C LYS A 101 1.92 4.86 -25.33
N ASP A 102 1.07 5.87 -25.13
CA ASP A 102 0.66 6.78 -26.18
C ASP A 102 1.74 7.83 -26.49
N LEU A 103 2.69 8.05 -25.57
CA LEU A 103 3.85 8.91 -25.76
C LEU A 103 5.02 8.21 -26.47
N LEU A 104 5.11 6.88 -26.44
CA LEU A 104 6.23 6.14 -27.02
C LEU A 104 6.55 6.52 -28.47
N PRO A 105 5.56 6.73 -29.38
CA PRO A 105 5.83 7.16 -30.76
C PRO A 105 6.38 8.61 -30.85
N HIS A 106 6.36 9.35 -29.74
CA HIS A 106 6.66 10.79 -29.69
C HIS A 106 7.88 11.14 -28.86
N VAL A 107 8.61 10.18 -28.31
CA VAL A 107 9.77 10.40 -27.42
C VAL A 107 10.87 11.27 -28.03
N ASN A 108 11.02 11.25 -29.37
CA ASN A 108 12.01 12.06 -30.09
C ASN A 108 11.47 13.44 -30.51
N LYS A 109 10.27 13.85 -30.11
CA LYS A 109 9.72 15.17 -30.39
C LYS A 109 10.35 16.21 -29.48
N GLY A 110 10.54 17.43 -30.01
CA GLY A 110 11.03 18.56 -29.20
C GLY A 110 9.95 19.11 -28.23
N ASP A 111 10.35 20.05 -27.37
CA ASP A 111 9.50 20.66 -26.32
C ASP A 111 8.21 21.31 -26.83
N ASN A 112 8.13 21.63 -28.12
CA ASN A 112 6.92 22.18 -28.75
C ASN A 112 5.85 21.12 -29.04
N PHE A 113 6.08 19.84 -28.70
CA PHE A 113 5.10 18.80 -28.92
C PHE A 113 3.89 18.99 -27.99
N ARG A 114 2.70 19.03 -28.56
CA ARG A 114 1.43 19.19 -27.84
C ARG A 114 0.96 17.86 -27.28
N TRP A 115 1.61 17.36 -26.24
CA TRP A 115 1.29 16.10 -25.58
C TRP A 115 -0.13 16.08 -24.97
N GLN A 116 -0.71 17.24 -24.70
CA GLN A 116 -2.07 17.40 -24.16
C GLN A 116 -3.14 16.75 -25.04
N SER A 117 -2.86 16.60 -26.35
CA SER A 117 -3.79 15.92 -27.27
C SER A 117 -3.90 14.41 -27.05
N LEU A 118 -3.01 13.83 -26.23
CA LEU A 118 -2.98 12.41 -25.88
C LEU A 118 -3.70 12.11 -24.57
N ILE A 119 -4.17 13.14 -23.86
CA ILE A 119 -4.91 12.98 -22.59
C ILE A 119 -6.24 12.26 -22.89
N ARG A 120 -6.47 11.16 -22.19
CA ARG A 120 -7.72 10.40 -22.23
C ARG A 120 -8.66 10.84 -21.12
N PRO A 121 -10.00 10.73 -21.31
CA PRO A 121 -10.95 10.99 -20.23
C PRO A 121 -10.64 10.17 -18.98
N ALA A 122 -10.71 10.79 -17.80
CA ALA A 122 -10.62 10.09 -16.53
C ALA A 122 -11.96 9.40 -16.20
N TYR A 123 -11.87 8.29 -15.50
CA TYR A 123 -13.01 7.63 -14.86
C TYR A 123 -13.03 8.04 -13.39
N PHE A 124 -14.18 8.50 -12.89
CA PHE A 124 -14.32 8.98 -11.52
C PHE A 124 -15.20 8.04 -10.71
N VAL A 125 -14.81 7.81 -9.47
CA VAL A 125 -15.54 6.95 -8.53
C VAL A 125 -15.58 7.61 -7.13
N PRO A 126 -16.66 7.44 -6.36
CA PRO A 126 -16.71 7.92 -4.98
C PRO A 126 -15.87 7.01 -4.07
N GLU A 127 -15.39 7.55 -2.95
CA GLU A 127 -14.67 6.82 -1.90
C GLU A 127 -15.43 5.58 -1.39
N THR A 128 -16.75 5.67 -1.33
CA THR A 128 -17.64 4.63 -0.78
C THR A 128 -17.96 3.49 -1.74
N LYS A 129 -17.44 3.52 -2.98
CA LYS A 129 -17.67 2.44 -3.93
C LYS A 129 -16.96 1.17 -3.48
N MET A 130 -17.67 0.03 -3.58
CA MET A 130 -17.06 -1.27 -3.28
C MET A 130 -16.05 -1.64 -4.35
N ILE A 131 -14.93 -2.25 -3.96
CA ILE A 131 -13.85 -2.60 -4.89
C ILE A 131 -14.21 -3.76 -5.83
N ASP A 132 -15.07 -4.68 -5.42
CA ASP A 132 -15.61 -5.75 -6.27
C ASP A 132 -16.44 -5.19 -7.43
N ASP A 133 -17.33 -4.22 -7.15
CA ASP A 133 -18.09 -3.50 -8.17
C ASP A 133 -17.16 -2.70 -9.09
N LEU A 134 -16.12 -2.08 -8.54
CA LEU A 134 -15.14 -1.33 -9.33
C LEU A 134 -14.32 -2.23 -10.25
N LEU A 135 -13.94 -3.42 -9.78
CA LEU A 135 -13.26 -4.40 -10.61
C LEU A 135 -14.12 -4.80 -11.82
N GLY A 136 -15.43 -5.00 -11.59
CA GLY A 136 -16.40 -5.25 -12.65
C GLY A 136 -16.47 -4.09 -13.67
N ASP A 137 -16.49 -2.83 -13.19
CA ASP A 137 -16.47 -1.66 -14.05
C ASP A 137 -15.18 -1.55 -14.86
N PHE A 138 -14.02 -1.81 -14.25
CA PHE A 138 -12.74 -1.81 -14.95
C PHE A 138 -12.70 -2.82 -16.08
N GLN A 139 -13.17 -4.03 -15.84
CA GLN A 139 -13.26 -5.08 -16.87
C GLN A 139 -14.24 -4.72 -17.99
N ALA A 140 -15.44 -4.24 -17.64
CA ALA A 140 -16.48 -3.91 -18.60
C ALA A 140 -16.07 -2.74 -19.51
N ASN A 141 -15.43 -1.72 -18.95
CA ASN A 141 -15.04 -0.50 -19.66
C ASN A 141 -13.61 -0.56 -20.22
N LYS A 142 -12.85 -1.61 -19.93
CA LYS A 142 -11.42 -1.79 -20.32
C LYS A 142 -10.54 -0.62 -19.86
N ILE A 143 -10.77 -0.17 -18.64
CA ILE A 143 -9.99 0.84 -17.96
C ILE A 143 -9.23 0.19 -16.79
N HIS A 144 -8.16 0.82 -16.32
CA HIS A 144 -7.28 0.26 -15.29
C HIS A 144 -6.92 1.28 -14.22
N ILE A 145 -7.54 2.47 -14.25
CA ILE A 145 -7.31 3.53 -13.29
C ILE A 145 -8.58 4.35 -13.14
N ALA A 146 -8.92 4.70 -11.92
CA ALA A 146 -9.99 5.64 -11.59
C ALA A 146 -9.48 6.75 -10.66
N ILE A 147 -10.03 7.93 -10.80
CA ILE A 147 -9.83 9.05 -9.88
C ILE A 147 -10.89 8.95 -8.79
N VAL A 148 -10.46 8.94 -7.55
CA VAL A 148 -11.34 8.86 -6.38
C VAL A 148 -11.73 10.27 -5.95
N VAL A 149 -13.02 10.47 -5.73
CA VAL A 149 -13.58 11.78 -5.33
C VAL A 149 -14.38 11.68 -4.04
N ASP A 150 -14.28 12.73 -3.23
CA ASP A 150 -15.04 12.89 -2.02
C ASP A 150 -16.47 13.39 -2.31
N GLU A 151 -17.29 13.55 -1.27
CA GLU A 151 -18.67 14.05 -1.34
C GLU A 151 -18.80 15.51 -1.80
N PHE A 152 -17.69 16.25 -1.78
CA PHE A 152 -17.64 17.66 -2.23
C PHE A 152 -17.12 17.79 -3.66
N GLY A 153 -16.72 16.69 -4.29
CA GLY A 153 -16.15 16.65 -5.63
C GLY A 153 -14.66 16.97 -5.66
N GLY A 154 -13.98 16.99 -4.50
CA GLY A 154 -12.52 17.04 -4.39
C GLY A 154 -11.89 15.71 -4.75
N THR A 155 -10.65 15.74 -5.24
CA THR A 155 -9.88 14.54 -5.51
C THR A 155 -9.27 14.00 -4.21
N SER A 156 -9.67 12.80 -3.80
CA SER A 156 -9.14 12.09 -2.63
C SER A 156 -7.92 11.24 -2.96
N GLY A 157 -7.85 10.74 -4.20
CA GLY A 157 -6.75 9.88 -4.63
C GLY A 157 -6.99 9.25 -6.00
N LEU A 158 -6.34 8.14 -6.24
CA LEU A 158 -6.57 7.25 -7.38
C LEU A 158 -6.59 5.80 -6.93
N VAL A 159 -7.18 4.95 -7.74
CA VAL A 159 -7.15 3.49 -7.56
C VAL A 159 -6.93 2.83 -8.90
N THR A 160 -6.11 1.79 -8.93
CA THR A 160 -5.83 1.01 -10.13
C THR A 160 -6.43 -0.39 -10.06
N MET A 161 -6.46 -1.09 -11.18
CA MET A 161 -6.88 -2.49 -11.20
C MET A 161 -5.87 -3.36 -10.47
N GLU A 162 -4.62 -2.98 -10.54
CA GLU A 162 -3.49 -3.63 -9.88
C GLU A 162 -3.69 -3.60 -8.36
N ASP A 163 -4.03 -2.45 -7.75
CA ASP A 163 -4.30 -2.30 -6.31
C ASP A 163 -5.46 -3.21 -5.85
N ILE A 164 -6.54 -3.27 -6.65
CA ILE A 164 -7.70 -4.13 -6.34
C ILE A 164 -7.36 -5.62 -6.39
N ILE A 165 -6.51 -6.03 -7.34
CA ILE A 165 -6.09 -7.44 -7.46
C ILE A 165 -5.17 -7.82 -6.30
N GLU A 166 -4.33 -6.89 -5.85
CA GLU A 166 -3.43 -7.07 -4.72
C GLU A 166 -4.19 -7.41 -3.43
N GLU A 167 -5.38 -6.84 -3.19
CA GLU A 167 -6.23 -7.19 -2.05
C GLU A 167 -6.70 -8.66 -2.04
N ILE A 168 -6.77 -9.29 -3.21
CA ILE A 168 -7.16 -10.71 -3.32
C ILE A 168 -5.94 -11.62 -3.20
N VAL A 169 -4.86 -11.28 -3.91
CA VAL A 169 -3.71 -12.18 -4.08
C VAL A 169 -2.65 -11.95 -2.99
N GLY A 170 -2.69 -10.77 -2.32
CA GLY A 170 -1.61 -10.27 -1.49
C GLY A 170 -0.44 -9.76 -2.33
N GLU A 171 0.57 -9.23 -1.70
CA GLU A 171 1.81 -8.85 -2.39
C GLU A 171 2.39 -10.08 -3.10
N ILE A 172 2.41 -10.05 -4.43
CA ILE A 172 3.06 -11.08 -5.24
C ILE A 172 4.56 -10.83 -5.12
N HIS A 173 5.21 -11.52 -4.22
CA HIS A 173 6.66 -11.50 -4.12
C HIS A 173 7.22 -12.30 -5.29
N ASP A 174 7.71 -11.62 -6.33
CA ASP A 174 8.49 -12.27 -7.39
C ASP A 174 9.87 -12.64 -6.79
N GLU A 175 10.35 -13.87 -7.07
CA GLU A 175 11.66 -14.34 -6.62
C GLU A 175 12.83 -13.44 -7.10
N TYR A 176 12.52 -12.43 -7.93
CA TYR A 176 13.44 -11.42 -8.48
C TYR A 176 13.23 -10.01 -7.92
N ASP A 177 12.25 -9.78 -7.03
CA ASP A 177 12.00 -8.47 -6.40
C ASP A 177 12.98 -8.17 -5.25
N ASP A 178 14.28 -8.38 -5.50
CA ASP A 178 15.35 -7.93 -4.60
C ASP A 178 15.48 -6.39 -4.53
N GLU A 179 14.65 -5.62 -5.26
CA GLU A 179 14.80 -4.16 -5.39
C GLU A 179 13.80 -3.31 -4.57
N GLU A 180 12.76 -3.89 -3.95
CA GLU A 180 11.85 -3.15 -3.05
C GLU A 180 11.73 -3.75 -1.65
N ARG A 181 12.80 -4.26 -1.10
CA ARG A 181 12.77 -4.63 0.32
C ARG A 181 12.58 -3.36 1.15
N THR A 182 11.43 -3.29 1.84
CA THR A 182 11.16 -2.24 2.84
C THR A 182 12.18 -2.24 3.97
N TYR A 183 13.13 -3.15 3.94
CA TYR A 183 14.22 -3.27 4.91
C TYR A 183 15.51 -3.82 4.30
N VAL A 184 16.63 -3.49 4.96
CA VAL A 184 17.97 -4.04 4.67
C VAL A 184 18.53 -4.66 5.94
N VAL A 185 18.96 -5.92 5.86
CA VAL A 185 19.64 -6.60 6.97
C VAL A 185 21.11 -6.23 6.94
N LEU A 186 21.62 -5.58 7.98
CA LEU A 186 23.04 -5.25 8.12
C LEU A 186 23.81 -6.38 8.83
N ASN A 187 23.21 -7.00 9.84
CA ASN A 187 23.71 -8.16 10.56
C ASN A 187 22.56 -8.81 11.36
N ASP A 188 22.87 -9.88 12.12
CA ASP A 188 21.87 -10.66 12.89
C ASP A 188 21.07 -9.85 13.93
N HIS A 189 21.51 -8.63 14.25
CA HIS A 189 20.91 -7.78 15.26
C HIS A 189 20.65 -6.34 14.79
N THR A 190 20.82 -6.06 13.49
CA THR A 190 20.70 -4.69 12.96
C THR A 190 20.05 -4.68 11.58
N TRP A 191 19.01 -3.89 11.43
CA TRP A 191 18.27 -3.70 10.19
C TRP A 191 18.09 -2.21 9.89
N ILE A 192 17.90 -1.86 8.64
CA ILE A 192 17.38 -0.56 8.20
C ILE A 192 16.01 -0.82 7.63
N PHE A 193 14.99 -0.18 8.16
CA PHE A 193 13.61 -0.24 7.71
C PHE A 193 13.19 1.06 7.04
N GLU A 194 12.31 0.99 6.05
CA GLU A 194 11.48 2.13 5.71
C GLU A 194 10.54 2.43 6.87
N ALA A 195 10.41 3.71 7.24
CA ALA A 195 9.65 4.07 8.43
C ALA A 195 8.13 3.86 8.30
N LYS A 196 7.63 3.70 7.07
CA LYS A 196 6.25 3.32 6.75
C LYS A 196 5.93 1.82 6.96
N THR A 197 6.96 0.98 7.23
CA THR A 197 6.79 -0.46 7.46
C THR A 197 5.75 -0.69 8.56
N GLN A 198 4.78 -1.56 8.25
CA GLN A 198 3.74 -1.96 9.21
C GLN A 198 4.37 -2.66 10.42
N LEU A 199 3.84 -2.43 11.61
CA LEU A 199 4.38 -3.02 12.83
C LEU A 199 4.34 -4.54 12.84
N THR A 200 3.28 -5.12 12.26
CA THR A 200 3.16 -6.58 12.09
C THR A 200 4.32 -7.18 11.30
N ASP A 201 4.79 -6.49 10.26
CA ASP A 201 5.93 -6.93 9.45
C ASP A 201 7.25 -6.66 10.15
N PHE A 202 7.38 -5.50 10.80
CA PHE A 202 8.54 -5.17 11.60
C PHE A 202 8.82 -6.24 12.66
N TYR A 203 7.81 -6.66 13.44
CA TYR A 203 7.97 -7.68 14.48
C TYR A 203 8.39 -9.03 13.90
N LYS A 204 7.82 -9.45 12.77
CA LYS A 204 8.18 -10.70 12.09
C LYS A 204 9.63 -10.67 11.57
N ILE A 205 10.02 -9.58 10.88
CA ILE A 205 11.34 -9.44 10.25
C ILE A 205 12.44 -9.34 11.31
N ALA A 206 12.24 -8.49 12.30
CA ALA A 206 13.21 -8.28 13.38
C ALA A 206 13.18 -9.41 14.43
N LYS A 207 12.19 -10.32 14.36
CA LYS A 207 11.98 -11.44 15.30
C LYS A 207 11.88 -10.97 16.75
N VAL A 208 11.16 -9.88 16.95
CA VAL A 208 10.88 -9.30 18.27
C VAL A 208 9.44 -9.60 18.67
N ASP A 209 9.20 -9.68 19.98
CA ASP A 209 7.89 -9.97 20.51
C ASP A 209 7.03 -8.69 20.53
N GLU A 210 5.85 -8.75 19.93
CA GLU A 210 4.88 -7.67 19.92
C GLU A 210 4.48 -7.21 21.33
N ASP A 211 4.37 -8.15 22.27
CA ASP A 211 4.01 -7.88 23.67
C ASP A 211 5.02 -6.95 24.37
N GLU A 212 6.27 -6.92 23.93
CA GLU A 212 7.30 -6.02 24.49
C GLU A 212 7.03 -4.54 24.17
N PHE A 213 6.27 -4.25 23.10
CA PHE A 213 5.92 -2.90 22.65
C PHE A 213 4.48 -2.48 22.98
N GLU A 214 3.60 -3.39 23.44
CA GLU A 214 2.18 -3.14 23.68
C GLU A 214 1.91 -1.86 24.48
N LYS A 215 2.78 -1.55 25.45
CA LYS A 215 2.61 -0.38 26.34
C LYS A 215 2.93 0.97 25.68
N VAL A 216 3.64 0.98 24.56
CA VAL A 216 4.16 2.21 23.93
C VAL A 216 3.70 2.39 22.49
N VAL A 217 3.08 1.39 21.89
CA VAL A 217 2.62 1.44 20.50
C VAL A 217 1.42 2.38 20.33
N GLY A 218 0.55 2.51 21.36
CA GLY A 218 -0.66 3.32 21.28
C GLY A 218 -1.55 2.88 20.11
N ASP A 219 -1.97 3.85 19.28
CA ASP A 219 -2.76 3.63 18.07
C ASP A 219 -1.89 3.61 16.79
N ALA A 220 -0.58 3.37 16.92
CA ALA A 220 0.34 3.39 15.78
C ALA A 220 0.28 2.08 14.97
N ASP A 221 0.19 2.20 13.65
CA ASP A 221 0.21 1.05 12.72
C ASP A 221 1.59 0.85 12.07
N THR A 222 2.48 1.86 12.12
CA THR A 222 3.77 1.85 11.43
C THR A 222 4.94 2.07 12.37
N LEU A 223 6.15 1.68 11.92
CA LEU A 223 7.39 1.89 12.67
C LEU A 223 7.65 3.38 12.98
N ALA A 224 7.32 4.30 12.06
CA ALA A 224 7.38 5.74 12.31
C ALA A 224 6.43 6.16 13.43
N GLY A 225 5.19 5.65 13.40
CA GLY A 225 4.19 5.93 14.43
C GLY A 225 4.66 5.47 15.80
N MET A 226 5.12 4.21 15.92
CA MET A 226 5.65 3.67 17.16
C MET A 226 6.83 4.49 17.69
N LEU A 227 7.74 4.94 16.82
CA LEU A 227 8.88 5.77 17.24
C LEU A 227 8.45 7.13 17.80
N LEU A 228 7.39 7.73 17.23
CA LEU A 228 6.79 8.97 17.74
C LEU A 228 6.11 8.76 19.10
N GLU A 229 5.42 7.64 19.29
CA GLU A 229 4.83 7.28 20.60
C GLU A 229 5.89 7.05 21.68
N ILE A 230 6.97 6.32 21.38
CA ILE A 230 8.08 6.08 22.29
C ILE A 230 8.74 7.39 22.71
N LYS A 231 8.98 8.31 21.76
CA LYS A 231 9.68 9.57 22.04
C LYS A 231 8.76 10.66 22.57
N GLY A 232 7.49 10.67 22.19
CA GLY A 232 6.52 11.71 22.54
C GLY A 232 6.67 13.03 21.79
N GLU A 233 7.66 13.15 20.87
CA GLU A 233 7.90 14.30 20.00
C GLU A 233 8.58 13.86 18.70
N PHE A 234 8.67 14.76 17.71
CA PHE A 234 9.30 14.46 16.43
C PHE A 234 10.83 14.34 16.59
N PRO A 235 11.46 13.21 16.23
CA PRO A 235 12.90 13.02 16.38
C PRO A 235 13.70 13.86 15.40
N ALA A 236 14.94 14.18 15.76
CA ALA A 236 15.90 14.82 14.87
C ALA A 236 16.59 13.77 13.96
N LEU A 237 17.16 14.24 12.83
CA LEU A 237 17.98 13.39 11.96
C LEU A 237 19.18 12.84 12.74
N HIS A 238 19.46 11.55 12.62
CA HIS A 238 20.48 10.78 13.34
C HIS A 238 20.27 10.69 14.85
N GLU A 239 19.11 11.08 15.35
CA GLU A 239 18.77 10.88 16.74
C GLU A 239 18.52 9.41 17.02
N LYS A 240 19.00 8.96 18.20
CA LYS A 240 18.82 7.62 18.71
C LYS A 240 17.78 7.63 19.81
N VAL A 241 16.76 6.84 19.63
CA VAL A 241 15.70 6.59 20.61
C VAL A 241 15.87 5.18 21.14
N THR A 242 16.03 5.03 22.44
CA THR A 242 16.21 3.72 23.07
C THR A 242 14.94 3.33 23.83
N TYR A 243 14.51 2.10 23.64
CA TYR A 243 13.41 1.50 24.40
C TYR A 243 13.84 0.10 24.85
N HIS A 244 13.98 -0.11 26.16
CA HIS A 244 14.58 -1.32 26.73
C HIS A 244 15.97 -1.59 26.09
N HIS A 245 16.14 -2.77 25.50
CA HIS A 245 17.34 -3.18 24.79
C HIS A 245 17.27 -2.95 23.28
N TYR A 246 16.34 -2.10 22.83
CA TYR A 246 16.15 -1.75 21.40
C TYR A 246 16.59 -0.31 21.17
N GLU A 247 17.40 -0.11 20.12
CA GLU A 247 17.84 1.22 19.68
C GLU A 247 17.29 1.50 18.28
N PHE A 248 16.65 2.65 18.12
CA PHE A 248 16.14 3.17 16.85
C PHE A 248 16.91 4.45 16.50
N GLU A 249 17.58 4.48 15.35
CA GLU A 249 18.29 5.66 14.83
C GLU A 249 17.62 6.15 13.56
N VAL A 250 17.21 7.43 13.52
CA VAL A 250 16.60 8.05 12.33
C VAL A 250 17.67 8.32 11.30
N LEU A 251 17.68 7.57 10.18
CA LEU A 251 18.68 7.72 9.12
C LEU A 251 18.28 8.72 8.06
N GLU A 252 16.99 8.85 7.77
CA GLU A 252 16.49 9.72 6.72
C GLU A 252 15.11 10.27 7.13
N MET A 253 14.88 11.55 6.87
CA MET A 253 13.61 12.21 7.13
C MET A 253 13.40 13.37 6.16
N ASP A 254 12.15 13.71 5.90
CA ASP A 254 11.77 14.97 5.27
C ASP A 254 11.23 15.96 6.32
N SER A 255 10.67 17.10 5.88
CA SER A 255 10.16 18.14 6.78
C SER A 255 8.97 17.70 7.65
N ARG A 256 8.35 16.56 7.40
CA ARG A 256 7.12 16.10 8.06
C ARG A 256 7.06 14.61 8.33
N ARG A 257 8.00 13.82 7.79
CA ARG A 257 7.98 12.35 7.87
C ARG A 257 9.36 11.79 8.15
N ILE A 258 9.42 10.74 8.94
CA ILE A 258 10.57 9.85 9.04
C ILE A 258 10.51 8.92 7.84
N LEU A 259 11.62 8.76 7.11
CA LEU A 259 11.68 7.95 5.90
C LEU A 259 12.41 6.63 6.15
N LYS A 260 13.52 6.64 6.90
CA LYS A 260 14.29 5.44 7.21
C LYS A 260 14.73 5.41 8.66
N VAL A 261 14.62 4.24 9.27
CA VAL A 261 15.01 3.97 10.65
C VAL A 261 15.95 2.76 10.69
N LYS A 262 17.07 2.93 11.36
CA LYS A 262 17.93 1.80 11.71
C LYS A 262 17.50 1.27 13.06
N PHE A 263 17.20 -0.01 13.09
CA PHE A 263 16.83 -0.75 14.30
C PHE A 263 17.96 -1.66 14.71
N THR A 264 18.32 -1.66 16.01
CA THR A 264 19.38 -2.49 16.58
C THR A 264 18.93 -3.12 17.87
N ILE A 265 19.12 -4.43 18.01
CA ILE A 265 18.94 -5.17 19.26
C ILE A 265 20.24 -5.11 20.03
N LEU A 266 20.25 -4.42 21.19
CA LEU A 266 21.41 -4.32 22.05
C LEU A 266 21.55 -5.56 22.94
N PRO A 267 22.78 -5.91 23.38
CA PRO A 267 22.98 -6.97 24.39
C PRO A 267 22.22 -6.64 25.68
N LYS A 268 21.55 -7.62 26.27
CA LYS A 268 20.76 -7.44 27.52
C LYS A 268 21.56 -6.97 28.76
N ASP A 269 22.89 -6.91 28.67
CA ASP A 269 23.77 -6.52 29.80
C ASP A 269 23.91 -4.98 30.00
N MET A 270 23.21 -4.15 29.20
CA MET A 270 23.22 -2.68 29.33
C MET A 270 22.04 -2.08 30.11
N GLU A 271 21.20 -2.89 30.75
CA GLU A 271 20.14 -2.39 31.65
C GLU A 271 20.72 -1.98 33.01
N GLY A 272 21.52 -0.90 33.09
CA GLY A 272 22.06 -0.53 34.43
C GLY A 272 22.91 0.71 34.56
N SER A 273 22.79 1.74 33.68
CA SER A 273 23.64 2.92 33.89
C SER A 273 23.04 4.30 33.72
N GLU A 274 21.71 4.46 33.62
CA GLU A 274 21.09 5.81 33.64
C GLU A 274 19.87 5.92 34.57
N GLU A 275 20.05 5.59 35.86
CA GLU A 275 19.24 6.16 36.92
C GLU A 275 20.16 6.60 38.06
N LYS A 276 20.80 7.76 37.88
CA LYS A 276 21.27 8.65 38.98
C LYS A 276 22.00 9.87 38.38
N GLU A 277 21.29 10.95 38.13
CA GLU A 277 21.62 12.29 38.65
C GLU A 277 20.45 13.24 38.41
#